data_ab9c7d98c01c27c83936713d9278eaf2
#
_entry.id   ab9c7d98c01c27c83936713d9278eaf2
#
_cell.length_a   1.000
_cell.length_b   1.000
_cell.length_c   1.000
_cell.angle_alpha   90.00
_cell.angle_beta   90.00
_cell.angle_gamma   90.00
#
_symmetry.space_group_name_H-M   'P 1'
#
loop_
_entity.id
_entity.type
_entity.pdbx_description
1 polymer ?
#
loop_
_entity_poly.entity_id
_entity_poly.type
_entity_poly.pdbx_seq_one_letter_code
_entity_poly.pdbx_strand_id
1 'polypeptide(L)'
;MTFSRAAKRDTIVLGLFSAIGPFAIDTYLPALPSIAVDLNTSTAVTQMTLTMYFLAFGLCQIFYGPISDMIGRKPPLYIGLALFIFGSIGCALAPNIAWLIAFRFIQGAGTACTMAIPRAIIRDLHTGLEATRMMSSIMLVISVSPMLAPLTGSALIISFGWRSVFVALTVAAFVSLALLFFLLPETRPAEKRLPISLRGMALGFGQLVRDWRFLGLTLTGGLGMASLFVFLASSSFIYISHFGLTPTQFSFFFALNAVGFIGSAQFATTLAGRFGMARLVMGAVSFYAFFALILLALTAAGVDSFAVLVLLLFCVFSCLGLIIGPTMVLALEHHGPLAGLASAFGGMLQMATGGLMIALTSLFFTKTALPMTAAIALCAVSAFVLAFATLGHREPAPQAAE
;
A
#
# COMPACT_ATOMS: atom_id res chain seq x y z
N MET A 1 -24.61 14.90 -14.77
CA MET A 1 -23.95 16.16 -14.35
C MET A 1 -22.44 16.01 -14.55
N THR A 2 -21.84 16.85 -15.37
CA THR A 2 -20.41 16.83 -15.72
C THR A 2 -19.61 17.63 -14.68
N PHE A 3 -18.38 17.19 -14.37
CA PHE A 3 -17.44 17.97 -13.58
C PHE A 3 -17.24 19.38 -14.16
N SER A 4 -17.03 20.37 -13.28
CA SER A 4 -16.51 21.67 -13.72
C SER A 4 -15.14 21.50 -14.39
N ARG A 5 -14.74 22.41 -15.27
CA ARG A 5 -13.41 22.36 -15.91
C ARG A 5 -12.27 22.35 -14.86
N ALA A 6 -12.44 23.11 -13.79
CA ALA A 6 -11.47 23.16 -12.68
C ALA A 6 -11.39 21.81 -11.95
N ALA A 7 -12.53 21.22 -11.56
CA ALA A 7 -12.56 19.92 -10.90
C ALA A 7 -11.99 18.79 -11.76
N LYS A 8 -12.21 18.80 -13.08
CA LYS A 8 -11.57 17.83 -14.00
C LYS A 8 -10.05 17.96 -13.99
N ARG A 9 -9.55 19.18 -14.12
CA ARG A 9 -8.11 19.46 -14.07
C ARG A 9 -7.50 18.99 -12.76
N ASP A 10 -8.08 19.38 -11.63
CA ASP A 10 -7.57 19.05 -10.31
C ASP A 10 -7.61 17.52 -10.05
N THR A 11 -8.67 16.83 -10.52
CA THR A 11 -8.78 15.37 -10.47
C THR A 11 -7.64 14.69 -11.27
N ILE A 12 -7.34 15.17 -12.46
CA ILE A 12 -6.25 14.59 -13.29
C ILE A 12 -4.90 14.83 -12.62
N VAL A 13 -4.61 16.05 -12.17
CA VAL A 13 -3.33 16.40 -11.53
C VAL A 13 -3.12 15.57 -10.26
N LEU A 14 -4.13 15.51 -9.38
CA LEU A 14 -4.04 14.77 -8.14
C LEU A 14 -4.05 13.24 -8.37
N GLY A 15 -4.75 12.76 -9.41
CA GLY A 15 -4.76 11.36 -9.80
C GLY A 15 -3.39 10.88 -10.28
N LEU A 16 -2.76 11.63 -11.20
CA LEU A 16 -1.42 11.33 -11.70
C LEU A 16 -0.37 11.36 -10.57
N PHE A 17 -0.46 12.37 -9.69
CA PHE A 17 0.40 12.46 -8.53
C PHE A 17 0.22 11.26 -7.57
N SER A 18 -1.02 10.86 -7.29
CA SER A 18 -1.30 9.72 -6.41
C SER A 18 -0.88 8.37 -7.03
N ALA A 19 -0.81 8.28 -8.36
CA ALA A 19 -0.34 7.08 -9.05
C ALA A 19 1.16 6.82 -8.86
N ILE A 20 1.97 7.85 -8.58
CA ILE A 20 3.44 7.72 -8.41
C ILE A 20 3.78 6.63 -7.41
N GLY A 21 3.08 6.58 -6.25
CA GLY A 21 3.34 5.60 -5.20
C GLY A 21 3.18 4.16 -5.66
N PRO A 22 1.99 3.73 -6.09
CA PRO A 22 1.77 2.39 -6.64
C PRO A 22 2.68 2.06 -7.83
N PHE A 23 2.88 3.00 -8.76
CA PHE A 23 3.79 2.77 -9.89
C PHE A 23 5.24 2.55 -9.44
N ALA A 24 5.73 3.29 -8.45
CA ALA A 24 7.09 3.10 -7.92
C ALA A 24 7.32 1.75 -7.24
N ILE A 25 6.24 1.11 -6.77
CA ILE A 25 6.28 -0.23 -6.19
C ILE A 25 6.18 -1.27 -7.31
N ASP A 26 5.09 -1.23 -8.08
CA ASP A 26 4.68 -2.35 -8.92
C ASP A 26 5.44 -2.43 -10.24
N THR A 27 5.89 -1.28 -10.82
CA THR A 27 6.74 -1.24 -12.03
C THR A 27 8.13 -1.87 -11.78
N TYR A 28 8.58 -1.82 -10.53
CA TYR A 28 9.88 -2.34 -10.09
C TYR A 28 9.88 -3.87 -9.90
N LEU A 29 8.73 -4.49 -9.60
CA LEU A 29 8.67 -5.91 -9.22
C LEU A 29 9.25 -6.87 -10.26
N PRO A 30 8.95 -6.76 -11.57
CA PRO A 30 9.53 -7.66 -12.56
C PRO A 30 11.04 -7.48 -12.75
N ALA A 31 11.64 -6.39 -12.23
CA ALA A 31 13.07 -6.13 -12.28
C ALA A 31 13.88 -6.86 -11.19
N LEU A 32 13.25 -7.29 -10.08
CA LEU A 32 13.96 -7.83 -8.92
C LEU A 32 14.93 -8.97 -9.26
N PRO A 33 14.57 -9.99 -10.08
CA PRO A 33 15.51 -11.05 -10.44
C PRO A 33 16.71 -10.54 -11.25
N SER A 34 16.50 -9.62 -12.20
CA SER A 34 17.58 -9.06 -13.01
C SER A 34 18.52 -8.17 -12.20
N ILE A 35 18.01 -7.44 -11.21
CA ILE A 35 18.81 -6.66 -10.26
C ILE A 35 19.69 -7.56 -9.41
N ALA A 36 19.16 -8.69 -8.91
CA ALA A 36 19.94 -9.63 -8.13
C ALA A 36 21.14 -10.16 -8.91
N VAL A 37 20.94 -10.44 -10.20
CA VAL A 37 22.01 -10.91 -11.10
C VAL A 37 22.99 -9.78 -11.43
N ASP A 38 22.50 -8.61 -11.87
CA ASP A 38 23.34 -7.47 -12.32
C ASP A 38 24.22 -6.91 -11.19
N LEU A 39 23.68 -6.82 -9.98
CA LEU A 39 24.41 -6.34 -8.80
C LEU A 39 25.09 -7.46 -7.99
N ASN A 40 25.12 -8.68 -8.52
CA ASN A 40 25.74 -9.86 -7.91
C ASN A 40 25.38 -10.02 -6.42
N THR A 41 24.09 -10.06 -6.12
CA THR A 41 23.58 -10.11 -4.77
C THR A 41 22.52 -11.20 -4.57
N SER A 42 22.22 -11.54 -3.31
CA SER A 42 21.20 -12.54 -2.99
C SER A 42 19.77 -11.96 -3.14
N THR A 43 18.82 -12.86 -3.35
CA THR A 43 17.38 -12.52 -3.34
C THR A 43 16.98 -11.81 -2.07
N ALA A 44 17.43 -12.29 -0.91
CA ALA A 44 17.13 -11.71 0.39
C ALA A 44 17.57 -10.23 0.48
N VAL A 45 18.79 -9.93 0.04
CA VAL A 45 19.30 -8.55 0.03
C VAL A 45 18.57 -7.68 -1.00
N THR A 46 18.20 -8.25 -2.14
CA THR A 46 17.39 -7.51 -3.13
C THR A 46 16.00 -7.16 -2.58
N GLN A 47 15.36 -8.05 -1.83
CA GLN A 47 14.08 -7.77 -1.16
C GLN A 47 14.16 -6.65 -0.12
N MET A 48 15.34 -6.42 0.49
CA MET A 48 15.54 -5.28 1.40
C MET A 48 15.32 -3.92 0.74
N THR A 49 15.45 -3.81 -0.58
CA THR A 49 15.11 -2.58 -1.32
C THR A 49 13.63 -2.20 -1.15
N LEU A 50 12.73 -3.20 -1.16
CA LEU A 50 11.30 -3.00 -0.88
C LEU A 50 11.03 -2.76 0.60
N THR A 51 11.69 -3.52 1.48
CA THR A 51 11.58 -3.34 2.93
C THR A 51 11.90 -1.90 3.32
N MET A 52 13.03 -1.36 2.89
CA MET A 52 13.46 0.00 3.23
C MET A 52 12.56 1.06 2.62
N TYR A 53 12.06 0.82 1.40
CA TYR A 53 11.06 1.70 0.79
C TYR A 53 9.77 1.76 1.63
N PHE A 54 9.19 0.62 2.03
CA PHE A 54 7.96 0.58 2.81
C PHE A 54 8.14 1.13 4.23
N LEU A 55 9.28 0.88 4.88
CA LEU A 55 9.59 1.46 6.18
C LEU A 55 9.66 2.99 6.11
N ALA A 56 10.40 3.53 5.15
CA ALA A 56 10.49 4.98 4.97
C ALA A 56 9.13 5.59 4.63
N PHE A 57 8.37 4.94 3.75
CA PHE A 57 7.02 5.36 3.39
C PHE A 57 6.12 5.42 4.63
N GLY A 58 6.04 4.34 5.41
CA GLY A 58 5.21 4.29 6.61
C GLY A 58 5.61 5.31 7.65
N LEU A 59 6.90 5.42 7.98
CA LEU A 59 7.41 6.37 8.97
C LEU A 59 7.13 7.83 8.58
N CYS A 60 7.39 8.19 7.31
CA CYS A 60 7.22 9.56 6.86
C CYS A 60 5.74 9.93 6.68
N GLN A 61 4.85 8.97 6.43
CA GLN A 61 3.42 9.23 6.23
C GLN A 61 2.77 9.95 7.41
N ILE A 62 3.22 9.70 8.65
CA ILE A 62 2.70 10.36 9.86
C ILE A 62 2.93 11.87 9.83
N PHE A 63 4.06 12.30 9.28
CA PHE A 63 4.48 13.70 9.33
C PHE A 63 3.86 14.55 8.22
N TYR A 64 3.60 13.98 7.04
CA TYR A 64 3.12 14.77 5.90
C TYR A 64 1.78 15.43 6.13
N GLY A 65 0.82 14.77 6.81
CA GLY A 65 -0.46 15.36 7.16
C GLY A 65 -0.32 16.62 8.01
N PRO A 66 0.18 16.49 9.25
CA PRO A 66 0.40 17.64 10.16
C PRO A 66 1.26 18.75 9.57
N ILE A 67 2.37 18.41 8.89
CA ILE A 67 3.22 19.40 8.24
C ILE A 67 2.44 20.18 7.18
N SER A 68 1.61 19.50 6.38
CA SER A 68 0.80 20.16 5.36
C SER A 68 -0.32 21.04 5.95
N ASP A 69 -0.76 20.74 7.15
CA ASP A 69 -1.71 21.59 7.89
C ASP A 69 -1.06 22.86 8.44
N MET A 70 0.24 22.82 8.75
CA MET A 70 1.00 23.92 9.34
C MET A 70 1.57 24.88 8.29
N ILE A 71 2.21 24.37 7.24
CA ILE A 71 2.96 25.23 6.29
C ILE A 71 2.24 25.41 4.95
N GLY A 72 1.07 24.77 4.77
CA GLY A 72 0.33 24.73 3.51
C GLY A 72 0.51 23.43 2.78
N ARG A 73 -0.30 23.18 1.73
CA ARG A 73 -0.30 21.89 1.01
C ARG A 73 0.86 21.76 0.04
N LYS A 74 1.22 22.84 -0.65
CA LYS A 74 2.25 22.81 -1.71
C LYS A 74 3.68 22.55 -1.19
N PRO A 75 4.18 23.17 -0.11
CA PRO A 75 5.55 22.98 0.33
C PRO A 75 5.89 21.51 0.62
N PRO A 76 5.12 20.73 1.40
CA PRO A 76 5.45 19.33 1.65
C PRO A 76 5.26 18.44 0.41
N LEU A 77 4.40 18.81 -0.57
CA LEU A 77 4.33 18.14 -1.87
C LEU A 77 5.64 18.31 -2.66
N TYR A 78 6.17 19.53 -2.70
CA TYR A 78 7.43 19.79 -3.39
C TYR A 78 8.61 19.09 -2.72
N ILE A 79 8.68 19.09 -1.39
CA ILE A 79 9.71 18.37 -0.64
C ILE A 79 9.61 16.87 -0.92
N GLY A 80 8.40 16.31 -0.85
CA GLY A 80 8.19 14.87 -1.12
C GLY A 80 8.58 14.48 -2.54
N LEU A 81 8.16 15.27 -3.55
CA LEU A 81 8.56 15.00 -4.95
C LEU A 81 10.06 15.19 -5.17
N ALA A 82 10.69 16.19 -4.56
CA ALA A 82 12.14 16.38 -4.66
C ALA A 82 12.89 15.17 -4.07
N LEU A 83 12.48 14.67 -2.90
CA LEU A 83 13.04 13.45 -2.30
C LEU A 83 12.79 12.23 -3.21
N PHE A 84 11.59 12.09 -3.79
CA PHE A 84 11.26 11.01 -4.70
C PHE A 84 12.13 11.04 -5.97
N ILE A 85 12.28 12.21 -6.58
CA ILE A 85 13.12 12.43 -7.78
C ILE A 85 14.58 12.10 -7.45
N PHE A 86 15.11 12.65 -6.35
CA PHE A 86 16.48 12.39 -5.91
C PHE A 86 16.71 10.90 -5.65
N GLY A 87 15.81 10.24 -4.93
CA GLY A 87 15.85 8.81 -4.70
C GLY A 87 15.78 8.00 -6.00
N SER A 88 14.91 8.38 -6.94
CA SER A 88 14.77 7.69 -8.23
C SER A 88 16.02 7.82 -9.09
N ILE A 89 16.60 9.02 -9.20
CA ILE A 89 17.87 9.23 -9.90
C ILE A 89 18.98 8.40 -9.25
N GLY A 90 19.06 8.42 -7.91
CA GLY A 90 20.04 7.63 -7.18
C GLY A 90 19.88 6.13 -7.41
N CYS A 91 18.64 5.62 -7.47
CA CYS A 91 18.37 4.22 -7.81
C CYS A 91 18.82 3.88 -9.24
N ALA A 92 18.56 4.76 -10.23
CA ALA A 92 18.98 4.56 -11.61
C ALA A 92 20.51 4.50 -11.75
N LEU A 93 21.23 5.28 -10.95
CA LEU A 93 22.69 5.39 -10.96
C LEU A 93 23.38 4.47 -9.95
N ALA A 94 22.65 3.67 -9.18
CA ALA A 94 23.21 2.84 -8.11
C ALA A 94 24.28 1.86 -8.63
N PRO A 95 25.52 1.94 -8.12
CA PRO A 95 26.64 1.08 -8.56
C PRO A 95 26.59 -0.30 -7.87
N ASN A 96 25.91 -0.42 -6.76
CA ASN A 96 25.76 -1.67 -6.00
C ASN A 96 24.46 -1.67 -5.20
N ILE A 97 24.15 -2.81 -4.60
CA ILE A 97 22.87 -3.03 -3.89
C ILE A 97 22.73 -2.12 -2.64
N ALA A 98 23.79 -1.78 -1.95
CA ALA A 98 23.73 -0.93 -0.76
C ALA A 98 23.27 0.49 -1.10
N TRP A 99 23.78 1.07 -2.18
CA TRP A 99 23.29 2.36 -2.70
C TRP A 99 21.86 2.28 -3.17
N LEU A 100 21.47 1.19 -3.84
CA LEU A 100 20.09 0.99 -4.27
C LEU A 100 19.15 0.95 -3.05
N ILE A 101 19.48 0.22 -1.99
CA ILE A 101 18.71 0.18 -0.74
C ILE A 101 18.58 1.57 -0.12
N ALA A 102 19.69 2.32 -0.03
CA ALA A 102 19.69 3.66 0.56
C ALA A 102 18.81 4.63 -0.24
N PHE A 103 18.92 4.63 -1.58
CA PHE A 103 18.07 5.49 -2.42
C PHE A 103 16.62 5.05 -2.46
N ARG A 104 16.31 3.76 -2.33
CA ARG A 104 14.94 3.27 -2.15
C ARG A 104 14.32 3.76 -0.85
N PHE A 105 15.09 3.87 0.24
CA PHE A 105 14.62 4.50 1.47
C PHE A 105 14.24 5.97 1.24
N ILE A 106 15.10 6.75 0.59
CA ILE A 106 14.83 8.17 0.28
C ILE A 106 13.60 8.30 -0.63
N GLN A 107 13.51 7.45 -1.65
CA GLN A 107 12.37 7.41 -2.56
C GLN A 107 11.05 7.09 -1.84
N GLY A 108 11.07 6.12 -0.89
CA GLY A 108 9.93 5.78 -0.05
C GLY A 108 9.49 6.93 0.85
N ALA A 109 10.44 7.65 1.45
CA ALA A 109 10.17 8.85 2.25
C ALA A 109 9.46 9.93 1.41
N GLY A 110 9.91 10.14 0.16
CA GLY A 110 9.27 11.06 -0.77
C GLY A 110 7.87 10.59 -1.19
N THR A 111 7.67 9.29 -1.38
CA THR A 111 6.38 8.73 -1.79
C THR A 111 5.27 8.98 -0.76
N ALA A 112 5.59 9.08 0.51
CA ALA A 112 4.59 9.20 1.58
C ALA A 112 3.65 10.42 1.41
N CYS A 113 4.09 11.50 0.75
CA CYS A 113 3.25 12.66 0.47
C CYS A 113 2.09 12.35 -0.51
N THR A 114 2.26 11.35 -1.39
CA THR A 114 1.30 11.03 -2.46
C THR A 114 -0.02 10.43 -1.93
N MET A 115 -0.04 9.91 -0.72
CA MET A 115 -1.22 9.31 -0.11
C MET A 115 -2.01 10.26 0.80
N ALA A 116 -1.29 11.08 1.58
CA ALA A 116 -1.93 11.92 2.60
C ALA A 116 -2.46 13.24 2.02
N ILE A 117 -1.65 13.95 1.24
CA ILE A 117 -1.92 15.34 0.86
C ILE A 117 -3.02 15.47 -0.20
N PRO A 118 -3.14 14.61 -1.25
CA PRO A 118 -4.21 14.72 -2.23
C PRO A 118 -5.61 14.67 -1.62
N ARG A 119 -5.81 13.79 -0.63
CA ARG A 119 -7.09 13.70 0.09
C ARG A 119 -7.42 14.96 0.87
N ALA A 120 -6.40 15.62 1.45
CA ALA A 120 -6.56 16.87 2.15
C ALA A 120 -6.91 18.01 1.17
N ILE A 121 -6.23 18.09 0.03
CA ILE A 121 -6.51 19.08 -1.03
C ILE A 121 -7.94 18.97 -1.54
N ILE A 122 -8.43 17.75 -1.80
CA ILE A 122 -9.81 17.56 -2.25
C ILE A 122 -10.80 18.13 -1.21
N ARG A 123 -10.57 17.87 0.08
CA ARG A 123 -11.43 18.37 1.15
C ARG A 123 -11.34 19.89 1.33
N ASP A 124 -10.19 20.49 0.99
CA ASP A 124 -10.00 21.93 1.05
C ASP A 124 -10.71 22.66 -0.11
N LEU A 125 -10.78 22.04 -1.31
CA LEU A 125 -11.32 22.63 -2.53
C LEU A 125 -12.80 22.31 -2.78
N HIS A 126 -13.26 21.15 -2.37
CA HIS A 126 -14.57 20.62 -2.73
C HIS A 126 -15.28 20.01 -1.53
N THR A 127 -16.62 20.09 -1.52
CA THR A 127 -17.47 19.50 -0.49
C THR A 127 -18.57 18.63 -1.12
N GLY A 128 -19.22 17.82 -0.30
CA GLY A 128 -20.38 17.02 -0.72
C GLY A 128 -20.09 16.06 -1.86
N LEU A 129 -20.98 16.03 -2.85
CA LEU A 129 -20.95 15.05 -3.96
C LEU A 129 -19.74 15.24 -4.88
N GLU A 130 -19.26 16.45 -5.09
CA GLU A 130 -18.11 16.72 -5.95
C GLU A 130 -16.81 16.18 -5.33
N ALA A 131 -16.59 16.42 -4.03
CA ALA A 131 -15.46 15.85 -3.29
C ALA A 131 -15.48 14.31 -3.32
N THR A 132 -16.65 13.70 -3.13
CA THR A 132 -16.82 12.25 -3.19
C THR A 132 -16.44 11.68 -4.58
N ARG A 133 -16.88 12.33 -5.66
CA ARG A 133 -16.55 11.91 -7.03
C ARG A 133 -15.06 12.03 -7.32
N MET A 134 -14.43 13.13 -6.92
CA MET A 134 -12.98 13.31 -7.08
C MET A 134 -12.19 12.25 -6.31
N MET A 135 -12.59 11.98 -5.06
CA MET A 135 -11.99 10.93 -4.25
C MET A 135 -12.12 9.55 -4.91
N SER A 136 -13.32 9.22 -5.43
CA SER A 136 -13.56 7.97 -6.16
C SER A 136 -12.70 7.87 -7.43
N SER A 137 -12.51 8.98 -8.16
CA SER A 137 -11.66 9.00 -9.35
C SER A 137 -10.18 8.74 -9.00
N ILE A 138 -9.66 9.31 -7.91
CA ILE A 138 -8.31 9.02 -7.44
C ILE A 138 -8.19 7.57 -6.98
N MET A 139 -9.19 7.04 -6.27
CA MET A 139 -9.21 5.64 -5.88
C MET A 139 -9.21 4.70 -7.09
N LEU A 140 -9.92 5.06 -8.16
CA LEU A 140 -9.89 4.29 -9.41
C LEU A 140 -8.48 4.25 -10.02
N VAL A 141 -7.78 5.39 -10.08
CA VAL A 141 -6.40 5.46 -10.58
C VAL A 141 -5.48 4.57 -9.75
N ILE A 142 -5.57 4.66 -8.41
CA ILE A 142 -4.77 3.83 -7.49
C ILE A 142 -5.09 2.34 -7.68
N SER A 143 -6.37 1.99 -7.88
CA SER A 143 -6.80 0.60 -8.07
C SER A 143 -6.35 -0.01 -9.41
N VAL A 144 -6.28 0.80 -10.47
CA VAL A 144 -5.84 0.33 -11.80
C VAL A 144 -4.31 0.25 -11.88
N SER A 145 -3.60 1.01 -11.07
CA SER A 145 -2.12 1.06 -11.07
C SER A 145 -1.46 -0.31 -10.93
N PRO A 146 -1.84 -1.21 -9.99
CA PRO A 146 -1.23 -2.53 -9.87
C PRO A 146 -1.44 -3.44 -11.08
N MET A 147 -2.42 -3.16 -11.93
CA MET A 147 -2.64 -3.90 -13.17
C MET A 147 -1.73 -3.41 -14.31
N LEU A 148 -1.51 -2.10 -14.39
CA LEU A 148 -0.75 -1.48 -15.47
C LEU A 148 0.74 -1.35 -15.16
N ALA A 149 1.11 -1.11 -13.91
CA ALA A 149 2.48 -0.83 -13.55
C ALA A 149 3.45 -2.01 -13.81
N PRO A 150 3.16 -3.27 -13.48
CA PRO A 150 4.06 -4.37 -13.83
C PRO A 150 4.20 -4.57 -15.34
N LEU A 151 3.14 -4.33 -16.13
CA LEU A 151 3.19 -4.42 -17.59
C LEU A 151 4.12 -3.36 -18.17
N THR A 152 3.99 -2.10 -17.72
CA THR A 152 4.88 -1.01 -18.15
C THR A 152 6.32 -1.29 -17.70
N GLY A 153 6.51 -1.82 -16.47
CA GLY A 153 7.80 -2.26 -15.95
C GLY A 153 8.45 -3.31 -16.83
N SER A 154 7.70 -4.37 -17.17
CA SER A 154 8.21 -5.45 -18.03
C SER A 154 8.63 -4.93 -19.41
N ALA A 155 7.84 -4.07 -20.04
CA ALA A 155 8.20 -3.47 -21.33
C ALA A 155 9.50 -2.65 -21.24
N LEU A 156 9.65 -1.83 -20.20
CA LEU A 156 10.85 -1.03 -19.97
C LEU A 156 12.08 -1.92 -19.73
N ILE A 157 11.94 -2.97 -18.90
CA ILE A 157 13.04 -3.86 -18.51
C ILE A 157 13.54 -4.64 -19.72
N ILE A 158 12.65 -5.18 -20.55
CA ILE A 158 13.00 -5.96 -21.73
C ILE A 158 13.74 -5.08 -22.76
N SER A 159 13.32 -3.83 -22.93
CA SER A 159 13.88 -2.94 -23.96
C SER A 159 15.14 -2.19 -23.51
N PHE A 160 15.23 -1.80 -22.23
CA PHE A 160 16.23 -0.84 -21.73
C PHE A 160 16.91 -1.26 -20.44
N GLY A 161 16.58 -2.45 -19.89
CA GLY A 161 17.09 -2.94 -18.62
C GLY A 161 16.40 -2.29 -17.40
N TRP A 162 16.67 -2.83 -16.21
CA TRP A 162 15.97 -2.48 -14.97
C TRP A 162 16.13 -1.00 -14.53
N ARG A 163 17.24 -0.35 -14.89
CA ARG A 163 17.49 1.06 -14.55
C ARG A 163 16.50 2.01 -15.22
N SER A 164 15.96 1.63 -16.37
CA SER A 164 14.96 2.42 -17.10
C SER A 164 13.65 2.63 -16.32
N VAL A 165 13.31 1.72 -15.43
CA VAL A 165 12.15 1.87 -14.52
C VAL A 165 12.30 3.13 -13.67
N PHE A 166 13.47 3.34 -13.09
CA PHE A 166 13.72 4.52 -12.25
C PHE A 166 13.83 5.82 -13.06
N VAL A 167 14.34 5.73 -14.28
CA VAL A 167 14.34 6.88 -15.21
C VAL A 167 12.90 7.28 -15.56
N ALA A 168 12.05 6.31 -15.90
CA ALA A 168 10.63 6.56 -16.20
C ALA A 168 9.89 7.16 -14.99
N LEU A 169 10.13 6.64 -13.77
CA LEU A 169 9.58 7.19 -12.54
C LEU A 169 10.07 8.63 -12.28
N THR A 170 11.33 8.92 -12.55
CA THR A 170 11.90 10.28 -12.46
C THR A 170 11.19 11.23 -13.40
N VAL A 171 11.00 10.84 -14.68
CA VAL A 171 10.26 11.65 -15.66
C VAL A 171 8.83 11.88 -15.23
N ALA A 172 8.12 10.83 -14.77
CA ALA A 172 6.75 10.95 -14.27
C ALA A 172 6.64 11.90 -13.06
N ALA A 173 7.63 11.87 -12.16
CA ALA A 173 7.67 12.77 -11.01
C ALA A 173 7.96 14.22 -11.42
N PHE A 174 8.83 14.48 -12.39
CA PHE A 174 9.04 15.83 -12.94
C PHE A 174 7.78 16.36 -13.63
N VAL A 175 7.09 15.53 -14.40
CA VAL A 175 5.80 15.91 -15.02
C VAL A 175 4.79 16.24 -13.93
N SER A 176 4.67 15.42 -12.90
CA SER A 176 3.75 15.68 -11.77
C SER A 176 4.13 16.96 -11.02
N LEU A 177 5.42 17.22 -10.81
CA LEU A 177 5.91 18.46 -10.19
C LEU A 177 5.54 19.69 -11.02
N ALA A 178 5.71 19.64 -12.33
CA ALA A 178 5.32 20.72 -13.25
C ALA A 178 3.80 20.95 -13.22
N LEU A 179 3.00 19.88 -13.29
CA LEU A 179 1.54 19.98 -13.21
C LEU A 179 1.08 20.60 -11.88
N LEU A 180 1.65 20.17 -10.76
CA LEU A 180 1.35 20.74 -9.44
C LEU A 180 1.77 22.22 -9.35
N PHE A 181 2.92 22.56 -9.91
CA PHE A 181 3.43 23.94 -9.88
C PHE A 181 2.54 24.90 -10.65
N PHE A 182 2.19 24.54 -11.89
CA PHE A 182 1.47 25.45 -12.81
C PHE A 182 -0.05 25.39 -12.65
N LEU A 183 -0.63 24.24 -12.27
CA LEU A 183 -2.07 24.04 -12.32
C LEU A 183 -2.76 24.03 -10.96
N LEU A 184 -2.07 23.67 -9.88
CA LEU A 184 -2.67 23.56 -8.56
C LEU A 184 -2.37 24.83 -7.74
N PRO A 185 -3.38 25.58 -7.26
CA PRO A 185 -3.17 26.68 -6.30
C PRO A 185 -2.84 26.14 -4.91
N GLU A 186 -2.29 27.00 -4.02
CA GLU A 186 -2.23 26.69 -2.59
C GLU A 186 -3.65 26.66 -2.03
N THR A 187 -4.04 25.54 -1.41
CA THR A 187 -5.40 25.33 -0.94
C THR A 187 -5.59 25.64 0.54
N ARG A 188 -4.47 25.82 1.27
CA ARG A 188 -4.47 26.18 2.68
C ARG A 188 -3.74 27.51 2.91
N PRO A 189 -4.44 28.66 2.77
CA PRO A 189 -3.84 29.97 2.98
C PRO A 189 -3.39 30.15 4.43
N ALA A 190 -2.51 31.14 4.68
CA ALA A 190 -1.83 31.33 5.95
C ALA A 190 -2.80 31.44 7.16
N GLU A 191 -3.96 32.05 6.95
CA GLU A 191 -4.99 32.27 7.97
C GLU A 191 -5.68 30.98 8.45
N LYS A 192 -5.65 29.94 7.61
CA LYS A 192 -6.25 28.61 7.91
C LYS A 192 -5.23 27.58 8.40
N ARG A 193 -3.96 27.96 8.54
CA ARG A 193 -2.91 27.06 9.02
C ARG A 193 -3.06 26.80 10.51
N LEU A 194 -2.87 25.55 10.91
CA LEU A 194 -2.98 25.15 12.30
C LEU A 194 -1.57 24.98 12.89
N PRO A 195 -1.29 25.53 14.09
CA PRO A 195 -0.02 25.25 14.74
C PRO A 195 0.07 23.77 15.10
N ILE A 196 1.22 23.15 14.84
CA ILE A 196 1.46 21.77 15.30
C ILE A 196 1.62 21.79 16.82
N SER A 197 0.77 21.04 17.49
CA SER A 197 0.96 20.69 18.89
C SER A 197 1.62 19.32 18.99
N LEU A 198 2.96 19.31 19.08
CA LEU A 198 3.70 18.06 19.29
C LEU A 198 3.21 17.33 20.55
N ARG A 199 2.85 18.09 21.60
CA ARG A 199 2.25 17.52 22.80
C ARG A 199 0.88 16.90 22.52
N GLY A 200 0.04 17.57 21.72
CA GLY A 200 -1.27 17.03 21.30
C GLY A 200 -1.14 15.77 20.46
N MET A 201 -0.17 15.75 19.53
CA MET A 201 0.14 14.55 18.75
C MET A 201 0.62 13.40 19.65
N ALA A 202 1.56 13.65 20.56
CA ALA A 202 2.07 12.63 21.48
C ALA A 202 0.96 12.06 22.39
N LEU A 203 0.08 12.92 22.89
CA LEU A 203 -1.07 12.48 23.68
C LEU A 203 -2.05 11.66 22.84
N GLY A 204 -2.35 12.09 21.62
CA GLY A 204 -3.21 11.34 20.69
C GLY A 204 -2.61 9.97 20.33
N PHE A 205 -1.31 9.89 20.06
CA PHE A 205 -0.60 8.60 19.89
C PHE A 205 -0.69 7.73 21.13
N GLY A 206 -0.48 8.32 22.31
CA GLY A 206 -0.61 7.60 23.58
C GLY A 206 -2.00 7.01 23.81
N GLN A 207 -3.06 7.70 23.36
CA GLN A 207 -4.43 7.18 23.42
C GLN A 207 -4.61 6.02 22.44
N LEU A 208 -4.18 6.16 21.20
CA LEU A 208 -4.32 5.13 20.16
C LEU A 208 -3.55 3.85 20.49
N VAL A 209 -2.33 3.97 21.05
CA VAL A 209 -1.51 2.80 21.45
C VAL A 209 -2.11 2.06 22.64
N ARG A 210 -2.89 2.73 23.49
CA ARG A 210 -3.56 2.09 24.62
C ARG A 210 -4.91 1.47 24.26
N ASP A 211 -5.46 1.83 23.12
CA ASP A 211 -6.73 1.25 22.65
C ASP A 211 -6.47 -0.08 21.93
N TRP A 212 -6.75 -1.17 22.66
CA TRP A 212 -6.63 -2.53 22.14
C TRP A 212 -7.48 -2.78 20.90
N ARG A 213 -8.71 -2.22 20.86
CA ARG A 213 -9.62 -2.39 19.71
C ARG A 213 -9.06 -1.72 18.47
N PHE A 214 -8.56 -0.49 18.61
CA PHE A 214 -7.88 0.22 17.53
C PHE A 214 -6.67 -0.57 17.02
N LEU A 215 -5.77 -0.98 17.93
CA LEU A 215 -4.57 -1.73 17.56
C LEU A 215 -4.90 -3.08 16.92
N GLY A 216 -5.83 -3.84 17.51
CA GLY A 216 -6.20 -5.16 17.01
C GLY A 216 -6.81 -5.12 15.61
N LEU A 217 -7.72 -4.16 15.34
CA LEU A 217 -8.32 -3.99 14.02
C LEU A 217 -7.30 -3.46 13.00
N THR A 218 -6.48 -2.49 13.41
CA THR A 218 -5.42 -1.94 12.55
C THR A 218 -4.39 -3.00 12.19
N LEU A 219 -3.96 -3.83 13.14
CA LEU A 219 -3.02 -4.92 12.89
C LEU A 219 -3.65 -6.08 12.12
N THR A 220 -4.95 -6.34 12.27
CA THR A 220 -5.66 -7.30 11.41
C THR A 220 -5.56 -6.89 9.94
N GLY A 221 -5.87 -5.62 9.63
CA GLY A 221 -5.67 -5.07 8.28
C GLY A 221 -4.19 -5.02 7.88
N GLY A 222 -3.30 -4.70 8.82
CA GLY A 222 -1.85 -4.64 8.63
C GLY A 222 -1.23 -5.99 8.28
N LEU A 223 -1.68 -7.08 8.90
CA LEU A 223 -1.25 -8.45 8.56
C LEU A 223 -1.76 -8.88 7.19
N GLY A 224 -2.98 -8.44 6.80
CA GLY A 224 -3.45 -8.59 5.44
C GLY A 224 -2.54 -7.89 4.43
N MET A 225 -2.19 -6.61 4.67
CA MET A 225 -1.22 -5.86 3.85
C MET A 225 0.16 -6.52 3.86
N ALA A 226 0.61 -7.07 4.99
CA ALA A 226 1.88 -7.77 5.09
C ALA A 226 1.94 -8.99 4.17
N SER A 227 0.86 -9.77 4.06
CA SER A 227 0.77 -10.88 3.10
C SER A 227 0.89 -10.40 1.66
N LEU A 228 0.21 -9.30 1.31
CA LEU A 228 0.35 -8.69 0.00
C LEU A 228 1.80 -8.27 -0.27
N PHE A 229 2.47 -7.62 0.69
CA PHE A 229 3.84 -7.16 0.54
C PHE A 229 4.86 -8.30 0.47
N VAL A 230 4.67 -9.38 1.24
CA VAL A 230 5.46 -10.61 1.10
C VAL A 230 5.30 -11.20 -0.31
N PHE A 231 4.09 -11.24 -0.84
CA PHE A 231 3.83 -11.64 -2.21
C PHE A 231 4.54 -10.71 -3.22
N LEU A 232 4.42 -9.39 -3.07
CA LEU A 232 5.10 -8.42 -3.93
C LEU A 232 6.61 -8.68 -3.98
N ALA A 233 7.25 -8.87 -2.83
CA ALA A 233 8.69 -9.06 -2.74
C ALA A 233 9.18 -10.42 -3.25
N SER A 234 8.33 -11.47 -3.19
CA SER A 234 8.72 -12.84 -3.48
C SER A 234 8.24 -13.34 -4.86
N SER A 235 7.11 -12.82 -5.35
CA SER A 235 6.41 -13.37 -6.53
C SER A 235 7.24 -13.33 -7.80
N SER A 236 8.03 -12.27 -8.03
CA SER A 236 8.87 -12.18 -9.22
C SER A 236 9.97 -13.24 -9.24
N PHE A 237 10.58 -13.55 -8.10
CA PHE A 237 11.56 -14.64 -8.00
C PHE A 237 10.91 -16.01 -8.17
N ILE A 238 9.71 -16.21 -7.62
CA ILE A 238 8.99 -17.47 -7.74
C ILE A 238 8.48 -17.65 -9.17
N TYR A 239 7.78 -16.65 -9.74
CA TYR A 239 7.19 -16.78 -11.07
C TYR A 239 8.23 -16.80 -12.18
N ILE A 240 9.24 -15.89 -12.14
CA ILE A 240 10.24 -15.77 -13.19
C ILE A 240 11.38 -16.78 -12.98
N SER A 241 11.99 -16.84 -11.77
CA SER A 241 13.20 -17.66 -11.57
C SER A 241 12.91 -19.13 -11.27
N HIS A 242 11.79 -19.45 -10.59
CA HIS A 242 11.43 -20.84 -10.25
C HIS A 242 10.56 -21.47 -11.34
N PHE A 243 9.45 -20.83 -11.74
CA PHE A 243 8.55 -21.36 -12.76
C PHE A 243 8.93 -20.99 -14.20
N GLY A 244 9.97 -20.16 -14.42
CA GLY A 244 10.50 -19.84 -15.75
C GLY A 244 9.60 -18.89 -16.58
N LEU A 245 8.71 -18.13 -15.96
CA LEU A 245 7.86 -17.20 -16.68
C LEU A 245 8.67 -16.01 -17.20
N THR A 246 8.24 -15.46 -18.34
CA THR A 246 8.74 -14.16 -18.83
C THR A 246 8.23 -13.01 -17.94
N PRO A 247 8.93 -11.84 -17.92
CA PRO A 247 8.44 -10.67 -17.20
C PRO A 247 7.02 -10.24 -17.60
N THR A 248 6.65 -10.42 -18.87
CA THR A 248 5.29 -10.12 -19.35
C THR A 248 4.26 -11.11 -18.79
N GLN A 249 4.56 -12.40 -18.78
CA GLN A 249 3.69 -13.41 -18.17
C GLN A 249 3.54 -13.20 -16.66
N PHE A 250 4.63 -12.86 -15.96
CA PHE A 250 4.59 -12.45 -14.56
C PHE A 250 3.57 -11.32 -14.36
N SER A 251 3.66 -10.27 -15.16
CA SER A 251 2.77 -9.10 -15.04
C SER A 251 1.31 -9.45 -15.25
N PHE A 252 1.02 -10.39 -16.17
CA PHE A 252 -0.35 -10.86 -16.41
C PHE A 252 -0.92 -11.61 -15.20
N PHE A 253 -0.19 -12.55 -14.62
CA PHE A 253 -0.66 -13.30 -13.45
C PHE A 253 -0.66 -12.45 -12.18
N PHE A 254 0.23 -11.46 -12.08
CA PHE A 254 0.18 -10.46 -11.03
C PHE A 254 -1.12 -9.63 -11.12
N ALA A 255 -1.46 -9.14 -12.32
CA ALA A 255 -2.69 -8.40 -12.56
C ALA A 255 -3.95 -9.24 -12.24
N LEU A 256 -3.93 -10.55 -12.51
CA LEU A 256 -5.03 -11.44 -12.15
C LEU A 256 -5.28 -11.45 -10.63
N ASN A 257 -4.22 -11.54 -9.82
CA ASN A 257 -4.35 -11.45 -8.36
C ASN A 257 -4.84 -10.07 -7.90
N ALA A 258 -4.38 -8.99 -8.55
CA ALA A 258 -4.85 -7.63 -8.27
C ALA A 258 -6.35 -7.48 -8.60
N VAL A 259 -6.85 -8.11 -9.66
CA VAL A 259 -8.30 -8.15 -9.97
C VAL A 259 -9.09 -8.81 -8.84
N GLY A 260 -8.62 -9.91 -8.28
CA GLY A 260 -9.25 -10.55 -7.12
C GLY A 260 -9.35 -9.62 -5.92
N PHE A 261 -8.24 -8.97 -5.56
CA PHE A 261 -8.17 -8.03 -4.45
C PHE A 261 -9.07 -6.80 -4.65
N ILE A 262 -8.92 -6.13 -5.78
CA ILE A 262 -9.65 -4.88 -6.09
C ILE A 262 -11.14 -5.18 -6.34
N GLY A 263 -11.42 -6.25 -7.07
CA GLY A 263 -12.79 -6.66 -7.39
C GLY A 263 -13.60 -6.96 -6.12
N SER A 264 -13.05 -7.76 -5.21
CA SER A 264 -13.72 -8.06 -3.94
C SER A 264 -13.93 -6.81 -3.07
N ALA A 265 -12.96 -5.89 -3.05
CA ALA A 265 -13.07 -4.63 -2.29
C ALA A 265 -14.28 -3.77 -2.75
N GLN A 266 -14.69 -3.84 -4.04
CA GLN A 266 -15.88 -3.12 -4.52
C GLN A 266 -17.19 -3.67 -3.91
N PHE A 267 -17.21 -4.93 -3.54
CA PHE A 267 -18.38 -5.55 -2.91
C PHE A 267 -18.41 -5.38 -1.40
N ALA A 268 -17.34 -4.89 -0.78
CA ALA A 268 -17.22 -4.77 0.67
C ALA A 268 -18.36 -3.95 1.30
N THR A 269 -18.73 -2.82 0.70
CA THR A 269 -19.82 -1.95 1.19
C THR A 269 -21.19 -2.63 1.09
N THR A 270 -21.46 -3.31 -0.01
CA THR A 270 -22.72 -4.04 -0.22
C THR A 270 -22.86 -5.21 0.76
N LEU A 271 -21.77 -5.96 0.95
CA LEU A 271 -21.75 -7.09 1.89
C LEU A 271 -21.82 -6.61 3.34
N ALA A 272 -21.12 -5.50 3.68
CA ALA A 272 -21.21 -4.89 5.00
C ALA A 272 -22.63 -4.39 5.33
N GLY A 273 -23.35 -3.84 4.34
CA GLY A 273 -24.74 -3.44 4.49
C GLY A 273 -25.70 -4.62 4.74
N ARG A 274 -25.39 -5.80 4.18
CA ARG A 274 -26.22 -7.02 4.35
C ARG A 274 -25.96 -7.78 5.65
N PHE A 275 -24.68 -7.95 6.01
CA PHE A 275 -24.26 -8.85 7.08
C PHE A 275 -23.75 -8.11 8.31
N GLY A 276 -23.50 -6.80 8.20
CA GLY A 276 -22.78 -6.01 9.19
C GLY A 276 -21.27 -6.10 9.00
N MET A 277 -20.57 -5.00 9.28
CA MET A 277 -19.13 -4.85 8.99
C MET A 277 -18.26 -5.83 9.81
N ALA A 278 -18.56 -5.99 11.09
CA ALA A 278 -17.82 -6.92 11.96
C ALA A 278 -17.95 -8.39 11.51
N ARG A 279 -19.15 -8.82 11.11
CA ARG A 279 -19.37 -10.18 10.58
C ARG A 279 -18.70 -10.39 9.23
N LEU A 280 -18.71 -9.36 8.38
CA LEU A 280 -18.00 -9.40 7.10
C LEU A 280 -16.49 -9.63 7.32
N VAL A 281 -15.87 -8.85 8.21
CA VAL A 281 -14.45 -8.99 8.53
C VAL A 281 -14.16 -10.38 9.10
N MET A 282 -14.96 -10.86 10.07
CA MET A 282 -14.78 -12.19 10.65
C MET A 282 -14.88 -13.31 9.61
N GLY A 283 -15.87 -13.25 8.72
CA GLY A 283 -16.00 -14.22 7.62
C GLY A 283 -14.81 -14.17 6.67
N ALA A 284 -14.42 -12.96 6.26
CA ALA A 284 -13.31 -12.77 5.33
C ALA A 284 -11.96 -13.25 5.91
N VAL A 285 -11.64 -12.96 7.18
CA VAL A 285 -10.40 -13.46 7.82
C VAL A 285 -10.42 -14.97 8.02
N SER A 286 -11.60 -15.58 8.24
CA SER A 286 -11.73 -17.03 8.35
C SER A 286 -11.42 -17.73 7.01
N PHE A 287 -11.99 -17.23 5.90
CA PHE A 287 -11.69 -17.75 4.57
C PHE A 287 -10.24 -17.45 4.16
N TYR A 288 -9.71 -16.29 4.51
CA TYR A 288 -8.32 -15.95 4.30
C TYR A 288 -7.37 -16.95 4.97
N ALA A 289 -7.58 -17.24 6.27
CA ALA A 289 -6.81 -18.24 7.00
C ALA A 289 -6.95 -19.65 6.39
N PHE A 290 -8.17 -20.03 6.00
CA PHE A 290 -8.46 -21.32 5.38
C PHE A 290 -7.68 -21.50 4.07
N PHE A 291 -7.78 -20.55 3.12
CA PHE A 291 -7.07 -20.65 1.85
C PHE A 291 -5.56 -20.57 2.01
N ALA A 292 -5.05 -19.72 2.92
CA ALA A 292 -3.64 -19.60 3.20
C ALA A 292 -3.04 -20.88 3.81
N LEU A 293 -3.77 -21.56 4.70
CA LEU A 293 -3.36 -22.84 5.28
C LEU A 293 -3.39 -23.96 4.26
N ILE A 294 -4.38 -24.01 3.36
CA ILE A 294 -4.40 -24.98 2.25
C ILE A 294 -3.18 -24.74 1.35
N LEU A 295 -2.91 -23.50 1.00
CA LEU A 295 -1.76 -23.13 0.18
C LEU A 295 -0.44 -23.57 0.83
N LEU A 296 -0.28 -23.32 2.13
CA LEU A 296 0.89 -23.77 2.89
C LEU A 296 0.97 -25.31 2.92
N ALA A 297 -0.13 -26.00 3.21
CA ALA A 297 -0.13 -27.47 3.29
C ALA A 297 0.26 -28.13 1.97
N LEU A 298 -0.25 -27.63 0.84
CA LEU A 298 0.08 -28.15 -0.48
C LEU A 298 1.54 -27.88 -0.86
N THR A 299 2.05 -26.67 -0.60
CA THR A 299 3.46 -26.34 -0.86
C THR A 299 4.40 -27.11 0.05
N ALA A 300 4.05 -27.33 1.33
CA ALA A 300 4.82 -28.16 2.25
C ALA A 300 4.79 -29.65 1.89
N ALA A 301 3.70 -30.14 1.29
CA ALA A 301 3.59 -31.49 0.76
C ALA A 301 4.36 -31.68 -0.57
N GLY A 302 5.05 -30.64 -1.08
CA GLY A 302 5.83 -30.70 -2.31
C GLY A 302 5.00 -30.55 -3.60
N VAL A 303 3.75 -30.07 -3.51
CA VAL A 303 2.95 -29.76 -4.70
C VAL A 303 3.48 -28.48 -5.35
N ASP A 304 4.30 -28.64 -6.38
CA ASP A 304 4.93 -27.55 -7.14
C ASP A 304 4.16 -27.28 -8.43
N SER A 305 2.92 -26.80 -8.29
CA SER A 305 2.03 -26.48 -9.41
C SER A 305 1.74 -24.99 -9.46
N PHE A 306 2.16 -24.35 -10.56
CA PHE A 306 1.91 -22.92 -10.79
C PHE A 306 0.41 -22.57 -10.78
N ALA A 307 -0.44 -23.41 -11.40
CA ALA A 307 -1.88 -23.18 -11.44
C ALA A 307 -2.52 -23.20 -10.05
N VAL A 308 -2.12 -24.16 -9.20
CA VAL A 308 -2.60 -24.26 -7.81
C VAL A 308 -2.14 -23.03 -7.00
N LEU A 309 -0.90 -22.62 -7.16
CA LEU A 309 -0.33 -21.43 -6.50
C LEU A 309 -1.14 -20.18 -6.86
N VAL A 310 -1.34 -19.91 -8.16
CA VAL A 310 -2.06 -18.72 -8.63
C VAL A 310 -3.53 -18.74 -8.19
N LEU A 311 -4.21 -19.87 -8.29
CA LEU A 311 -5.62 -20.01 -7.90
C LEU A 311 -5.82 -19.73 -6.40
N LEU A 312 -4.99 -20.33 -5.55
CA LEU A 312 -5.11 -20.14 -4.11
C LEU A 312 -4.70 -18.73 -3.67
N LEU A 313 -3.66 -18.14 -4.31
CA LEU A 313 -3.30 -16.74 -4.09
C LEU A 313 -4.43 -15.79 -4.50
N PHE A 314 -5.11 -16.06 -5.62
CA PHE A 314 -6.29 -15.30 -6.04
C PHE A 314 -7.40 -15.34 -4.97
N CYS A 315 -7.69 -16.51 -4.40
CA CYS A 315 -8.65 -16.66 -3.30
C CYS A 315 -8.21 -15.88 -2.04
N VAL A 316 -6.95 -16.01 -1.66
CA VAL A 316 -6.34 -15.28 -0.54
C VAL A 316 -6.49 -13.78 -0.71
N PHE A 317 -6.09 -13.24 -1.87
CA PHE A 317 -6.15 -11.78 -2.11
C PHE A 317 -7.57 -11.27 -2.28
N SER A 318 -8.48 -12.08 -2.80
CA SER A 318 -9.91 -11.74 -2.81
C SER A 318 -10.47 -11.58 -1.39
N CYS A 319 -10.01 -12.36 -0.42
CA CYS A 319 -10.38 -12.14 0.99
C CYS A 319 -9.81 -10.84 1.54
N LEU A 320 -8.56 -10.45 1.18
CA LEU A 320 -7.93 -9.23 1.67
C LEU A 320 -8.66 -7.96 1.25
N GLY A 321 -9.28 -7.93 0.07
CA GLY A 321 -10.11 -6.81 -0.38
C GLY A 321 -11.31 -6.55 0.54
N LEU A 322 -11.82 -7.61 1.20
CA LEU A 322 -12.91 -7.52 2.18
C LEU A 322 -12.44 -7.26 3.61
N ILE A 323 -11.13 -7.28 3.87
CA ILE A 323 -10.54 -7.12 5.22
C ILE A 323 -9.98 -5.72 5.40
N ILE A 324 -9.09 -5.26 4.51
CA ILE A 324 -8.23 -4.09 4.73
C ILE A 324 -9.05 -2.80 4.90
N GLY A 325 -9.97 -2.53 4.00
CA GLY A 325 -10.84 -1.34 4.08
C GLY A 325 -11.77 -1.37 5.30
N PRO A 326 -12.60 -2.41 5.45
CA PRO A 326 -13.52 -2.52 6.58
C PRO A 326 -12.86 -2.49 7.97
N THR A 327 -11.70 -3.13 8.16
CA THR A 327 -10.98 -3.06 9.45
C THR A 327 -10.53 -1.64 9.79
N MET A 328 -10.10 -0.86 8.79
CA MET A 328 -9.72 0.54 8.99
C MET A 328 -10.93 1.40 9.37
N VAL A 329 -12.08 1.18 8.75
CA VAL A 329 -13.32 1.89 9.10
C VAL A 329 -13.72 1.57 10.54
N LEU A 330 -13.75 0.29 10.94
CA LEU A 330 -14.05 -0.13 12.31
C LEU A 330 -13.04 0.43 13.34
N ALA A 331 -11.75 0.47 12.99
CA ALA A 331 -10.72 1.03 13.85
C ALA A 331 -10.91 2.54 14.12
N LEU A 332 -11.44 3.27 13.14
CA LEU A 332 -11.65 4.72 13.24
C LEU A 332 -13.00 5.11 13.87
N GLU A 333 -13.94 4.17 14.03
CA GLU A 333 -15.33 4.42 14.43
C GLU A 333 -15.44 5.23 15.74
N HIS A 334 -14.58 4.93 16.71
CA HIS A 334 -14.58 5.60 18.02
C HIS A 334 -13.56 6.75 18.15
N HIS A 335 -12.83 7.07 17.07
CA HIS A 335 -11.75 8.04 17.09
C HIS A 335 -12.01 9.28 16.23
N GLY A 336 -13.28 9.73 16.11
CA GLY A 336 -13.67 10.88 15.30
C GLY A 336 -12.79 12.13 15.46
N PRO A 337 -12.53 12.63 16.70
CA PRO A 337 -11.66 13.78 16.94
C PRO A 337 -10.19 13.55 16.54
N LEU A 338 -9.73 12.32 16.56
CA LEU A 338 -8.36 11.90 16.20
C LEU A 338 -8.26 11.19 14.86
N ALA A 339 -9.33 11.19 14.04
CA ALA A 339 -9.42 10.36 12.82
C ALA A 339 -8.25 10.56 11.85
N GLY A 340 -7.75 11.80 11.71
CA GLY A 340 -6.58 12.10 10.88
C GLY A 340 -5.31 11.43 11.41
N LEU A 341 -5.04 11.56 12.71
CA LEU A 341 -3.89 10.95 13.38
C LEU A 341 -4.00 9.42 13.39
N ALA A 342 -5.18 8.89 13.70
CA ALA A 342 -5.46 7.47 13.73
C ALA A 342 -5.31 6.82 12.33
N SER A 343 -5.77 7.50 11.27
CA SER A 343 -5.57 7.04 9.90
C SER A 343 -4.10 7.03 9.49
N ALA A 344 -3.33 8.08 9.85
CA ALA A 344 -1.90 8.14 9.56
C ALA A 344 -1.11 7.08 10.35
N PHE A 345 -1.44 6.89 11.62
CA PHE A 345 -0.82 5.86 12.46
C PHE A 345 -1.17 4.45 11.98
N GLY A 346 -2.44 4.21 11.61
CA GLY A 346 -2.86 2.94 11.03
C GLY A 346 -2.12 2.63 9.73
N GLY A 347 -1.99 3.59 8.84
CA GLY A 347 -1.21 3.44 7.61
C GLY A 347 0.27 3.15 7.87
N MET A 348 0.88 3.83 8.85
CA MET A 348 2.26 3.52 9.29
C MET A 348 2.38 2.09 9.78
N LEU A 349 1.48 1.63 10.66
CA LEU A 349 1.51 0.27 11.19
C LEU A 349 1.37 -0.77 10.07
N GLN A 350 0.49 -0.54 9.09
CA GLN A 350 0.33 -1.43 7.93
C GLN A 350 1.62 -1.52 7.11
N MET A 351 2.26 -0.38 6.80
CA MET A 351 3.51 -0.35 6.03
C MET A 351 4.67 -0.97 6.81
N ALA A 352 4.78 -0.67 8.11
CA ALA A 352 5.82 -1.22 8.98
C ALA A 352 5.67 -2.74 9.15
N THR A 353 4.45 -3.24 9.38
CA THR A 353 4.17 -4.68 9.48
C THR A 353 4.53 -5.37 8.17
N GLY A 354 4.19 -4.77 7.03
CA GLY A 354 4.53 -5.31 5.72
C GLY A 354 6.04 -5.35 5.48
N GLY A 355 6.75 -4.26 5.73
CA GLY A 355 8.20 -4.20 5.61
C GLY A 355 8.91 -5.19 6.55
N LEU A 356 8.44 -5.33 7.79
CA LEU A 356 8.96 -6.31 8.75
C LEU A 356 8.75 -7.74 8.26
N MET A 357 7.57 -8.07 7.74
CA MET A 357 7.28 -9.42 7.23
C MET A 357 8.08 -9.75 5.98
N ILE A 358 8.35 -8.79 5.09
CA ILE A 358 9.31 -9.00 3.98
C ILE A 358 10.68 -9.33 4.54
N ALA A 359 11.20 -8.52 5.50
CA ALA A 359 12.51 -8.73 6.10
C ALA A 359 12.62 -10.12 6.75
N LEU A 360 11.62 -10.52 7.54
CA LEU A 360 11.57 -11.82 8.18
C LEU A 360 11.52 -12.97 7.15
N THR A 361 10.68 -12.85 6.13
CA THR A 361 10.56 -13.88 5.08
C THR A 361 11.83 -14.01 4.27
N SER A 362 12.53 -12.89 4.02
CA SER A 362 13.78 -12.89 3.25
C SER A 362 14.91 -13.67 3.92
N LEU A 363 14.93 -13.77 5.25
CA LEU A 363 15.93 -14.56 6.00
C LEU A 363 15.81 -16.06 5.73
N PHE A 364 14.60 -16.52 5.42
CA PHE A 364 14.30 -17.93 5.15
C PHE A 364 14.07 -18.21 3.66
N PHE A 365 14.36 -17.24 2.79
CA PHE A 365 14.04 -17.37 1.38
C PHE A 365 14.84 -18.51 0.75
N THR A 366 14.11 -19.46 0.19
CA THR A 366 14.62 -20.56 -0.65
C THR A 366 14.19 -20.32 -2.11
N LYS A 367 14.67 -21.15 -3.02
CA LYS A 367 14.23 -21.08 -4.43
C LYS A 367 12.80 -21.61 -4.66
N THR A 368 12.07 -21.95 -3.60
CA THR A 368 10.71 -22.50 -3.64
C THR A 368 9.67 -21.49 -3.16
N ALA A 369 8.39 -21.80 -3.38
CA ALA A 369 7.29 -20.96 -2.89
C ALA A 369 7.04 -21.08 -1.37
N LEU A 370 7.64 -22.07 -0.69
CA LEU A 370 7.34 -22.41 0.70
C LEU A 370 7.52 -21.25 1.69
N PRO A 371 8.63 -20.47 1.68
CA PRO A 371 8.78 -19.36 2.64
C PRO A 371 7.72 -18.26 2.45
N MET A 372 7.36 -17.97 1.21
CA MET A 372 6.30 -16.99 0.91
C MET A 372 4.94 -17.48 1.43
N THR A 373 4.58 -18.73 1.15
CA THR A 373 3.30 -19.30 1.57
C THR A 373 3.22 -19.47 3.09
N ALA A 374 4.33 -19.81 3.75
CA ALA A 374 4.42 -19.88 5.20
C ALA A 374 4.23 -18.50 5.86
N ALA A 375 4.86 -17.45 5.32
CA ALA A 375 4.68 -16.09 5.82
C ALA A 375 3.24 -15.59 5.61
N ILE A 376 2.62 -15.87 4.46
CA ILE A 376 1.21 -15.54 4.18
C ILE A 376 0.30 -16.28 5.17
N ALA A 377 0.53 -17.56 5.43
CA ALA A 377 -0.25 -18.34 6.38
C ALA A 377 -0.09 -17.84 7.83
N LEU A 378 1.13 -17.48 8.23
CA LEU A 378 1.40 -16.86 9.54
C LEU A 378 0.62 -15.55 9.70
N CYS A 379 0.66 -14.67 8.70
CA CYS A 379 -0.12 -13.43 8.70
C CYS A 379 -1.62 -13.71 8.79
N ALA A 380 -2.11 -14.72 8.05
CA ALA A 380 -3.52 -15.07 8.00
C ALA A 380 -4.04 -15.59 9.34
N VAL A 381 -3.32 -16.51 9.97
CA VAL A 381 -3.66 -17.06 11.28
C VAL A 381 -3.58 -15.95 12.34
N SER A 382 -2.54 -15.13 12.33
CA SER A 382 -2.39 -14.01 13.27
C SER A 382 -3.52 -12.98 13.10
N ALA A 383 -3.90 -12.66 11.87
CA ALA A 383 -5.03 -11.77 11.58
C ALA A 383 -6.36 -12.36 12.07
N PHE A 384 -6.57 -13.67 11.90
CA PHE A 384 -7.76 -14.37 12.41
C PHE A 384 -7.83 -14.31 13.93
N VAL A 385 -6.73 -14.62 14.62
CA VAL A 385 -6.67 -14.57 16.11
C VAL A 385 -6.95 -13.16 16.61
N LEU A 386 -6.33 -12.14 16.02
CA LEU A 386 -6.56 -10.73 16.40
C LEU A 386 -7.99 -10.29 16.13
N ALA A 387 -8.56 -10.62 14.97
CA ALA A 387 -9.94 -10.29 14.66
C ALA A 387 -10.92 -10.98 15.63
N PHE A 388 -10.66 -12.24 15.96
CA PHE A 388 -11.47 -12.97 16.94
C PHE A 388 -11.39 -12.35 18.33
N ALA A 389 -10.20 -11.97 18.79
CA ALA A 389 -9.99 -11.32 20.08
C ALA A 389 -10.64 -9.93 20.17
N THR A 390 -10.70 -9.19 19.03
CA THR A 390 -11.24 -7.81 19.01
C THR A 390 -12.72 -7.74 18.69
N LEU A 391 -13.25 -8.62 17.84
CA LEU A 391 -14.64 -8.61 17.38
C LEU A 391 -15.50 -9.75 17.95
N GLY A 392 -14.87 -10.77 18.54
CA GLY A 392 -15.56 -11.95 19.10
C GLY A 392 -16.35 -11.66 20.38
N HIS A 393 -15.98 -10.61 21.11
CA HIS A 393 -16.75 -10.17 22.28
C HIS A 393 -17.90 -9.28 21.77
N ARG A 394 -19.14 -9.74 21.95
CA ARG A 394 -20.36 -8.94 21.68
C ARG A 394 -20.35 -7.72 22.60
N GLU A 395 -20.23 -6.52 22.04
CA GLU A 395 -20.66 -5.34 22.76
C GLU A 395 -22.16 -5.46 23.07
N PRO A 396 -22.59 -5.11 24.31
CA PRO A 396 -24.01 -4.89 24.56
C PRO A 396 -24.53 -3.87 23.54
N ALA A 397 -25.68 -4.15 22.94
CA ALA A 397 -26.32 -3.20 22.03
C ALA A 397 -26.38 -1.82 22.69
N PRO A 398 -26.12 -0.71 21.94
CA PRO A 398 -26.30 0.61 22.47
C PRO A 398 -27.71 0.69 23.06
N GLN A 399 -27.82 1.00 24.36
CA GLN A 399 -29.11 1.30 24.95
C GLN A 399 -29.68 2.47 24.14
N ALA A 400 -30.81 2.23 23.46
CA ALA A 400 -31.56 3.29 22.81
C ALA A 400 -31.75 4.37 23.86
N ALA A 401 -31.16 5.55 23.60
CA ALA A 401 -31.45 6.72 24.40
C ALA A 401 -32.95 7.02 24.19
N GLU A 402 -33.74 6.78 25.24
CA GLU A 402 -35.12 7.23 25.35
C GLU A 402 -35.23 8.76 25.34
#